data_2e1992e0ca9d8c1cd8de3a937789c7f4
#
_entry.id   2e1992e0ca9d8c1cd8de3a937789c7f4
#
_cell.length_a   1.000
_cell.length_b   1.000
_cell.length_c   1.000
_cell.angle_alpha   90.00
_cell.angle_beta   90.00
_cell.angle_gamma   90.00
#
_symmetry.space_group_name_H-M   'P 1'
#
loop_
_entity.id
_entity.type
_entity.pdbx_description
1 polymer ?
#
loop_
_entity_poly.entity_id
_entity_poly.type
_entity_poly.pdbx_seq_one_letter_code
_entity_poly.pdbx_strand_id
1 'polypeptide(L)'
;MPMLSIERRHVASQPVLFVRRTTSRQELAAAIGEGIGKSYGAAQSAGLAFGGPPYTRYPSMGHGLITIEAGMPLSTAGRSEGDVEAGELPAGPVVVAMHAGPYDQLSETYAAIERWAAEQGLRFAGAPWESYITDPADHPDPAAWRTEVYWPLEK
;
A
#
# COMPACT_ATOMS: atom_id res chain seq x y z
N MET A 1 4.23 -5.16 -20.55
CA MET A 1 3.33 -4.27 -19.82
C MET A 1 3.49 -4.48 -18.32
N PRO A 2 3.75 -3.39 -17.54
CA PRO A 2 3.92 -3.54 -16.09
C PRO A 2 2.63 -3.86 -15.34
N MET A 3 1.46 -3.64 -15.94
CA MET A 3 0.17 -3.86 -15.32
C MET A 3 -0.50 -5.08 -15.93
N LEU A 4 -1.00 -6.01 -15.08
CA LEU A 4 -1.65 -7.25 -15.52
C LEU A 4 -3.16 -7.17 -15.60
N SER A 5 -3.80 -6.42 -14.69
CA SER A 5 -5.26 -6.30 -14.66
C SER A 5 -5.68 -5.04 -13.92
N ILE A 6 -6.83 -4.49 -14.31
CA ILE A 6 -7.51 -3.43 -13.55
C ILE A 6 -8.97 -3.87 -13.38
N GLU A 7 -9.48 -3.79 -12.15
CA GLU A 7 -10.87 -4.10 -11.88
C GLU A 7 -11.43 -3.24 -10.76
N ARG A 8 -12.74 -3.14 -10.71
CA ARG A 8 -13.45 -2.51 -9.61
C ARG A 8 -13.83 -3.60 -8.61
N ARG A 9 -13.62 -3.30 -7.33
CA ARG A 9 -13.87 -4.28 -6.26
C ARG A 9 -14.45 -3.57 -5.04
N HIS A 10 -15.11 -4.30 -4.19
CA HIS A 10 -15.57 -3.81 -2.90
C HIS A 10 -14.79 -4.53 -1.81
N VAL A 11 -14.15 -3.77 -0.91
CA VAL A 11 -13.31 -4.35 0.14
C VAL A 11 -13.88 -4.03 1.52
N ALA A 12 -13.60 -4.92 2.48
CA ALA A 12 -13.91 -4.70 3.88
C ALA A 12 -12.80 -3.86 4.52
N SER A 13 -13.08 -3.22 5.65
CA SER A 13 -12.05 -2.53 6.41
C SER A 13 -11.00 -3.53 6.88
N GLN A 14 -9.73 -3.12 6.89
CA GLN A 14 -8.61 -3.99 7.20
C GLN A 14 -7.81 -3.39 8.35
N PRO A 15 -7.78 -4.03 9.53
CA PRO A 15 -6.93 -3.56 10.63
C PRO A 15 -5.45 -3.58 10.24
N VAL A 16 -4.71 -2.57 10.66
CA VAL A 16 -3.28 -2.43 10.33
C VAL A 16 -2.50 -1.86 11.49
N LEU A 17 -1.19 -2.11 11.47
CA LEU A 17 -0.21 -1.32 12.20
C LEU A 17 0.67 -0.63 11.18
N PHE A 18 1.04 0.61 11.44
CA PHE A 18 1.87 1.37 10.51
C PHE A 18 2.71 2.42 11.22
N VAL A 19 3.73 2.89 10.54
CA VAL A 19 4.54 4.05 10.95
C VAL A 19 4.31 5.13 9.91
N ARG A 20 3.94 6.33 10.38
CA ARG A 20 3.74 7.49 9.49
C ARG A 20 5.05 8.28 9.40
N ARG A 21 5.45 8.59 8.18
CA ARG A 21 6.64 9.41 7.90
C ARG A 21 6.36 10.37 6.77
N THR A 22 6.96 11.55 6.85
CA THR A 22 7.04 12.47 5.70
C THR A 22 8.49 12.49 5.27
N THR A 23 8.73 12.18 4.01
CA THR A 23 10.07 11.92 3.50
C THR A 23 10.25 12.44 2.08
N SER A 24 11.50 12.47 1.62
CA SER A 24 11.82 12.80 0.23
C SER A 24 11.74 11.55 -0.64
N ARG A 25 11.69 11.77 -1.95
CA ARG A 25 11.70 10.66 -2.90
C ARG A 25 12.97 9.80 -2.77
N GLN A 26 14.10 10.43 -2.46
CA GLN A 26 15.38 9.73 -2.29
C GLN A 26 15.38 8.80 -1.08
N GLU A 27 14.68 9.17 -0.02
CA GLU A 27 14.66 8.41 1.23
C GLU A 27 13.41 7.54 1.37
N LEU A 28 12.55 7.54 0.36
CA LEU A 28 11.26 6.86 0.40
C LEU A 28 11.39 5.36 0.67
N ALA A 29 12.26 4.67 -0.06
CA ALA A 29 12.43 3.23 0.10
C ALA A 29 12.88 2.86 1.51
N ALA A 30 13.80 3.64 2.09
CA ALA A 30 14.28 3.41 3.45
C ALA A 30 13.17 3.64 4.47
N ALA A 31 12.35 4.68 4.28
CA ALA A 31 11.24 4.99 5.19
C ALA A 31 10.18 3.89 5.14
N ILE A 32 9.87 3.37 3.96
CA ILE A 32 8.94 2.26 3.79
C ILE A 32 9.45 1.02 4.52
N GLY A 33 10.72 0.66 4.30
CA GLY A 33 11.33 -0.49 4.94
C GLY A 33 11.34 -0.37 6.47
N GLU A 34 11.64 0.82 6.99
CA GLU A 34 11.61 1.06 8.43
C GLU A 34 10.21 0.88 9.00
N GLY A 35 9.20 1.45 8.34
CA GLY A 35 7.81 1.36 8.80
C GLY A 35 7.30 -0.07 8.82
N ILE A 36 7.58 -0.83 7.77
CA ILE A 36 7.19 -2.24 7.68
C ILE A 36 7.90 -3.05 8.77
N GLY A 37 9.21 -2.86 8.93
CA GLY A 37 9.99 -3.60 9.93
C GLY A 37 9.53 -3.35 11.35
N LYS A 38 9.28 -2.10 11.71
CA LYS A 38 8.80 -1.73 13.05
C LYS A 38 7.39 -2.30 13.31
N SER A 39 6.51 -2.21 12.32
CA SER A 39 5.15 -2.73 12.44
C SER A 39 5.14 -4.25 12.56
N TYR A 40 5.99 -4.92 11.79
CA TYR A 40 6.17 -6.37 11.88
C TYR A 40 6.63 -6.78 13.28
N GLY A 41 7.66 -6.12 13.80
CA GLY A 41 8.21 -6.40 15.14
C GLY A 41 7.20 -6.14 16.24
N ALA A 42 6.43 -5.05 16.15
CA ALA A 42 5.39 -4.73 17.13
C ALA A 42 4.29 -5.79 17.14
N ALA A 43 3.85 -6.25 15.97
CA ALA A 43 2.84 -7.30 15.87
C ALA A 43 3.33 -8.61 16.44
N GLN A 44 4.58 -9.01 16.16
CA GLN A 44 5.18 -10.22 16.71
C GLN A 44 5.27 -10.14 18.24
N SER A 45 5.73 -9.02 18.79
CA SER A 45 5.85 -8.82 20.23
C SER A 45 4.51 -8.88 20.94
N ALA A 46 3.45 -8.45 20.28
CA ALA A 46 2.09 -8.46 20.82
C ALA A 46 1.34 -9.79 20.55
N GLY A 47 1.96 -10.72 19.85
CA GLY A 47 1.34 -12.00 19.50
C GLY A 47 0.19 -11.88 18.50
N LEU A 48 0.21 -10.86 17.64
CA LEU A 48 -0.83 -10.62 16.66
C LEU A 48 -0.51 -11.34 15.35
N ALA A 49 -1.55 -11.90 14.73
CA ALA A 49 -1.43 -12.56 13.44
C ALA A 49 -1.58 -11.54 12.30
N PHE A 50 -0.85 -11.78 11.20
CA PHE A 50 -0.92 -10.92 10.03
C PHE A 50 -2.12 -11.28 9.16
N GLY A 51 -2.76 -10.24 8.59
CA GLY A 51 -3.91 -10.40 7.71
C GLY A 51 -3.60 -10.29 6.23
N GLY A 52 -2.32 -10.06 5.88
CA GLY A 52 -1.90 -9.94 4.49
C GLY A 52 -0.45 -9.49 4.37
N PRO A 53 0.03 -9.25 3.15
CA PRO A 53 1.40 -8.80 2.93
C PRO A 53 1.63 -7.35 3.37
N PRO A 54 2.90 -6.92 3.49
CA PRO A 54 3.22 -5.53 3.82
C PRO A 54 2.58 -4.56 2.85
N TYR A 55 2.33 -3.34 3.31
CA TYR A 55 1.68 -2.32 2.50
C TYR A 55 2.27 -0.94 2.76
N THR A 56 2.02 -0.01 1.83
CA THR A 56 2.29 1.41 2.01
C THR A 56 1.11 2.20 1.47
N ARG A 57 0.59 3.11 2.29
CA ARG A 57 -0.47 4.05 1.90
C ARG A 57 0.16 5.43 1.73
N TYR A 58 -0.37 6.21 0.79
CA TYR A 58 0.17 7.53 0.45
C TYR A 58 -0.87 8.63 0.70
N PRO A 59 -1.01 9.11 1.96
CA PRO A 59 -1.98 10.15 2.27
C PRO A 59 -1.72 11.49 1.60
N SER A 60 -0.45 11.79 1.30
CA SER A 60 -0.11 13.07 0.69
C SER A 60 1.16 12.96 -0.17
N MET A 61 1.12 13.59 -1.33
CA MET A 61 2.26 13.69 -2.24
C MET A 61 2.27 15.09 -2.84
N GLY A 62 3.31 15.86 -2.56
CA GLY A 62 3.42 17.19 -3.14
C GLY A 62 4.64 17.95 -2.62
N HIS A 63 5.06 18.96 -3.37
CA HIS A 63 6.17 19.86 -3.01
C HIS A 63 7.48 19.13 -2.69
N GLY A 64 7.74 17.99 -3.37
CA GLY A 64 8.95 17.21 -3.15
C GLY A 64 8.92 16.33 -1.91
N LEU A 65 7.87 16.42 -1.09
CA LEU A 65 7.70 15.59 0.09
C LEU A 65 6.55 14.61 -0.08
N ILE A 66 6.70 13.43 0.52
CA ILE A 66 5.70 12.36 0.45
C ILE A 66 5.40 11.91 1.87
N THR A 67 4.12 11.91 2.25
CA THR A 67 3.70 11.33 3.52
C THR A 67 3.25 9.90 3.26
N ILE A 68 3.81 8.97 4.02
CA ILE A 68 3.49 7.55 3.90
C ILE A 68 3.02 6.98 5.24
N GLU A 69 2.25 5.91 5.15
CA GLU A 69 1.91 5.03 6.25
C GLU A 69 2.31 3.64 5.80
N ALA A 70 3.43 3.15 6.31
CA ALA A 70 3.98 1.85 5.90
C ALA A 70 3.88 0.87 7.05
N GLY A 71 3.38 -0.33 6.78
CA GLY A 71 3.17 -1.28 7.85
C GLY A 71 2.66 -2.64 7.41
N MET A 72 1.90 -3.26 8.32
CA MET A 72 1.42 -4.63 8.18
C MET A 72 -0.08 -4.73 8.45
N PRO A 73 -0.84 -5.43 7.60
CA PRO A 73 -2.22 -5.78 7.92
C PRO A 73 -2.27 -6.83 9.05
N LEU A 74 -3.30 -6.74 9.85
CA LEU A 74 -3.52 -7.65 10.98
C LEU A 74 -4.82 -8.42 10.80
N SER A 75 -4.89 -9.61 11.40
CA SER A 75 -6.14 -10.39 11.43
C SER A 75 -7.18 -9.78 12.36
N THR A 76 -6.74 -9.07 13.41
CA THR A 76 -7.60 -8.40 14.38
C THR A 76 -7.01 -7.03 14.71
N ALA A 77 -7.79 -6.17 15.33
CA ALA A 77 -7.32 -4.82 15.69
C ALA A 77 -6.13 -4.91 16.65
N GLY A 78 -5.14 -4.02 16.42
CA GLY A 78 -3.96 -3.90 17.26
C GLY A 78 -4.02 -2.67 18.14
N ARG A 79 -2.88 -2.32 18.76
CA ARG A 79 -2.72 -1.16 19.63
C ARG A 79 -1.54 -0.33 19.18
N SER A 80 -1.69 0.98 19.27
CA SER A 80 -0.59 1.91 19.04
C SER A 80 0.44 1.79 20.15
N GLU A 81 1.73 1.83 19.77
CA GLU A 81 2.84 1.77 20.73
C GLU A 81 4.04 2.50 20.13
N GLY A 82 4.54 3.51 20.84
CA GLY A 82 5.63 4.31 20.34
C GLY A 82 5.23 5.02 19.04
N ASP A 83 6.07 4.87 18.00
CA ASP A 83 5.79 5.45 16.69
C ASP A 83 5.01 4.50 15.77
N VAL A 84 4.64 3.31 16.27
CA VAL A 84 3.76 2.39 15.54
C VAL A 84 2.32 2.70 15.92
N GLU A 85 1.51 3.01 14.92
CA GLU A 85 0.11 3.37 15.12
C GLU A 85 -0.81 2.23 14.67
N ALA A 86 -1.93 2.09 15.37
CA ALA A 86 -2.98 1.15 14.97
C ALA A 86 -4.07 1.91 14.23
N GLY A 87 -4.59 1.32 13.16
CA GLY A 87 -5.65 1.92 12.37
C GLY A 87 -6.29 0.90 11.46
N GLU A 88 -6.94 1.38 10.41
CA GLU A 88 -7.64 0.56 9.44
C GLU A 88 -7.48 1.13 8.02
N LEU A 89 -7.31 0.24 7.05
CA LEU A 89 -7.53 0.61 5.65
C LEU A 89 -9.06 0.66 5.43
N PRO A 90 -9.55 1.64 4.64
CA PRO A 90 -11.00 1.85 4.55
C PRO A 90 -11.74 0.75 3.80
N ALA A 91 -12.99 0.52 4.22
CA ALA A 91 -13.94 -0.29 3.47
C ALA A 91 -14.54 0.52 2.34
N GLY A 92 -15.05 -0.17 1.33
CA GLY A 92 -15.83 0.45 0.26
C GLY A 92 -15.35 0.08 -1.13
N PRO A 93 -15.83 0.80 -2.16
CA PRO A 93 -15.43 0.52 -3.53
C PRO A 93 -14.00 1.00 -3.79
N VAL A 94 -13.25 0.20 -4.50
CA VAL A 94 -11.85 0.50 -4.88
C VAL A 94 -11.62 0.08 -6.33
N VAL A 95 -10.63 0.71 -6.95
CA VAL A 95 -9.97 0.15 -8.14
C VAL A 95 -8.80 -0.67 -7.63
N VAL A 96 -8.62 -1.87 -8.16
CA VAL A 96 -7.47 -2.72 -7.86
C VAL A 96 -6.75 -3.00 -9.17
N ALA A 97 -5.45 -2.78 -9.18
CA ALA A 97 -4.61 -3.11 -10.34
C ALA A 97 -3.42 -3.95 -9.89
N MET A 98 -3.12 -4.99 -10.64
CA MET A 98 -1.92 -5.79 -10.38
C MET A 98 -0.78 -5.24 -11.23
N HIS A 99 0.25 -4.75 -10.57
CA HIS A 99 1.49 -4.32 -11.21
C HIS A 99 2.46 -5.49 -11.28
N ALA A 100 3.02 -5.72 -12.47
CA ALA A 100 4.05 -6.73 -12.67
C ALA A 100 5.36 -6.02 -12.98
N GLY A 101 6.41 -6.33 -12.22
CA GLY A 101 7.74 -5.78 -12.46
C GLY A 101 8.28 -4.90 -11.34
N PRO A 102 9.39 -4.18 -11.62
CA PRO A 102 10.05 -3.36 -10.61
C PRO A 102 9.18 -2.22 -10.07
N TYR A 103 9.47 -1.77 -8.85
CA TYR A 103 8.72 -0.70 -8.18
C TYR A 103 8.88 0.65 -8.88
N ASP A 104 9.99 0.88 -9.59
CA ASP A 104 10.21 2.14 -10.31
C ASP A 104 9.28 2.32 -11.51
N GLN A 105 8.55 1.28 -11.89
CA GLN A 105 7.55 1.33 -12.96
C GLN A 105 6.13 1.46 -12.44
N LEU A 106 5.93 1.56 -11.12
CA LEU A 106 4.60 1.72 -10.53
C LEU A 106 3.87 2.96 -11.02
N SER A 107 4.59 4.03 -11.37
CA SER A 107 3.98 5.25 -11.91
C SER A 107 3.17 4.97 -13.19
N GLU A 108 3.60 4.01 -14.01
CA GLU A 108 2.87 3.61 -15.22
C GLU A 108 1.55 2.94 -14.88
N THR A 109 1.54 2.12 -13.82
CA THR A 109 0.33 1.47 -13.34
C THR A 109 -0.65 2.50 -12.77
N TYR A 110 -0.17 3.47 -11.99
CA TYR A 110 -1.01 4.57 -11.49
C TYR A 110 -1.63 5.37 -12.63
N ALA A 111 -0.85 5.68 -13.66
CA ALA A 111 -1.37 6.40 -14.83
C ALA A 111 -2.46 5.60 -15.56
N ALA A 112 -2.26 4.28 -15.65
CA ALA A 112 -3.27 3.39 -16.27
C ALA A 112 -4.55 3.36 -15.44
N ILE A 113 -4.45 3.34 -14.12
CA ILE A 113 -5.62 3.39 -13.23
C ILE A 113 -6.39 4.69 -13.43
N GLU A 114 -5.70 5.82 -13.51
CA GLU A 114 -6.33 7.13 -13.71
C GLU A 114 -7.09 7.18 -15.04
N ARG A 115 -6.48 6.69 -16.12
CA ARG A 115 -7.14 6.64 -17.44
C ARG A 115 -8.37 5.72 -17.40
N TRP A 116 -8.22 4.54 -16.81
CA TRP A 116 -9.30 3.57 -16.72
C TRP A 116 -10.49 4.14 -15.93
N ALA A 117 -10.21 4.79 -14.80
CA ALA A 117 -11.26 5.39 -13.97
C ALA A 117 -11.99 6.51 -14.73
N ALA A 118 -11.25 7.35 -15.46
CA ALA A 118 -11.83 8.42 -16.25
C ALA A 118 -12.76 7.86 -17.34
N GLU A 119 -12.34 6.79 -18.00
CA GLU A 119 -13.13 6.12 -19.03
C GLU A 119 -14.43 5.51 -18.47
N GLN A 120 -14.38 5.07 -17.19
CA GLN A 120 -15.54 4.49 -16.51
C GLN A 120 -16.40 5.54 -15.79
N GLY A 121 -16.00 6.81 -15.82
CA GLY A 121 -16.71 7.87 -15.10
C GLY A 121 -16.59 7.79 -13.60
N LEU A 122 -15.52 7.20 -13.09
CA LEU A 122 -15.29 7.02 -11.66
C LEU A 122 -14.43 8.12 -11.09
N ARG A 123 -14.62 8.42 -9.79
CA ARG A 123 -13.83 9.42 -9.06
C ARG A 123 -13.17 8.79 -7.85
N PHE A 124 -11.93 9.20 -7.58
CA PHE A 124 -11.19 8.73 -6.42
C PHE A 124 -11.63 9.46 -5.16
N ALA A 125 -11.68 8.73 -4.03
CA ALA A 125 -12.23 9.25 -2.78
C ALA A 125 -11.20 9.33 -1.65
N GLY A 126 -9.99 8.86 -1.85
CA GLY A 126 -9.01 8.86 -0.77
C GLY A 126 -7.63 8.47 -1.25
N ALA A 127 -6.77 8.16 -0.30
CA ALA A 127 -5.37 7.83 -0.59
C ALA A 127 -5.24 6.41 -1.14
N PRO A 128 -4.41 6.22 -2.16
CA PRO A 128 -4.11 4.87 -2.66
C PRO A 128 -3.16 4.14 -1.70
N TRP A 129 -3.16 2.82 -1.79
CA TRP A 129 -2.14 2.01 -1.12
C TRP A 129 -1.66 0.89 -2.02
N GLU A 130 -0.44 0.43 -1.73
CA GLU A 130 0.22 -0.66 -2.43
C GLU A 130 0.38 -1.83 -1.48
N SER A 131 0.08 -3.03 -1.96
CA SER A 131 0.26 -4.27 -1.22
C SER A 131 1.35 -5.07 -1.94
N TYR A 132 2.42 -5.39 -1.23
CA TYR A 132 3.60 -6.04 -1.82
C TYR A 132 3.43 -7.55 -1.78
N ILE A 133 2.87 -8.10 -2.86
CA ILE A 133 2.48 -9.50 -2.95
C ILE A 133 3.69 -10.42 -2.92
N THR A 134 4.78 -10.03 -3.62
CA THR A 134 6.03 -10.79 -3.64
C THR A 134 7.08 -10.12 -2.76
N ASP A 135 7.90 -10.94 -2.10
CA ASP A 135 9.04 -10.44 -1.34
C ASP A 135 10.26 -10.44 -2.26
N PRO A 136 10.94 -9.29 -2.46
CA PRO A 136 12.16 -9.23 -3.28
C PRO A 136 13.24 -10.20 -2.83
N ALA A 137 13.28 -10.55 -1.55
CA ALA A 137 14.27 -11.51 -1.03
C ALA A 137 14.03 -12.92 -1.59
N ASP A 138 12.76 -13.28 -1.85
CA ASP A 138 12.38 -14.57 -2.40
C ASP A 138 12.34 -14.59 -3.94
N HIS A 139 12.35 -13.41 -4.55
CA HIS A 139 12.24 -13.23 -6.00
C HIS A 139 13.36 -12.31 -6.49
N PRO A 140 14.55 -12.88 -6.79
CA PRO A 140 15.70 -12.05 -7.19
C PRO A 140 15.51 -11.31 -8.52
N ASP A 141 14.68 -11.83 -9.41
CA ASP A 141 14.39 -11.17 -10.70
C ASP A 141 13.26 -10.17 -10.53
N PRO A 142 13.53 -8.85 -10.67
CA PRO A 142 12.47 -7.84 -10.53
C PRO A 142 11.29 -8.02 -11.46
N ALA A 143 11.47 -8.67 -12.60
CA ALA A 143 10.36 -8.95 -13.52
C ALA A 143 9.30 -9.87 -12.90
N ALA A 144 9.67 -10.66 -11.89
CA ALA A 144 8.75 -11.56 -11.19
C ALA A 144 8.00 -10.87 -10.05
N TRP A 145 8.34 -9.62 -9.72
CA TRP A 145 7.69 -8.90 -8.63
C TRP A 145 6.24 -8.57 -8.96
N ARG A 146 5.39 -8.62 -7.93
CA ARG A 146 3.96 -8.31 -8.05
C ARG A 146 3.55 -7.39 -6.92
N THR A 147 2.86 -6.30 -7.29
CA THR A 147 2.35 -5.31 -6.33
C THR A 147 0.90 -5.04 -6.71
N GLU A 148 -0.02 -5.17 -5.76
CA GLU A 148 -1.39 -4.73 -5.98
C GLU A 148 -1.52 -3.27 -5.56
N VAL A 149 -2.14 -2.47 -6.43
CA VAL A 149 -2.43 -1.08 -6.15
C VAL A 149 -3.93 -0.94 -5.92
N TYR A 150 -4.30 -0.36 -4.79
CA TYR A 150 -5.69 -0.11 -4.41
C TYR A 150 -5.91 1.39 -4.36
N TRP A 151 -6.99 1.85 -4.97
CA TRP A 151 -7.33 3.27 -4.90
C TRP A 151 -8.82 3.41 -4.61
N PRO A 152 -9.19 3.99 -3.43
CA PRO A 152 -10.60 4.15 -3.06
C PRO A 152 -11.36 5.03 -4.04
N LEU A 153 -12.62 4.67 -4.24
CA LEU A 153 -13.53 5.39 -5.13
C LEU A 153 -14.65 6.04 -4.32
N GLU A 154 -15.20 7.13 -4.86
CA GLU A 154 -16.44 7.71 -4.33
C GLU A 154 -17.58 6.70 -4.53
N LYS A 155 -18.49 6.69 -3.58
CA LYS A 155 -19.68 5.82 -3.61
C LYS A 155 -20.68 6.28 -4.66
#